data_c27d9824f4c3cdc9cb731a006dcb8791
#
_entry.id   c27d9824f4c3cdc9cb731a006dcb8791
#
_cell.length_a   1.000
_cell.length_b   1.000
_cell.length_c   1.000
_cell.angle_alpha   90.00
_cell.angle_beta   90.00
_cell.angle_gamma   90.00
#
_symmetry.space_group_name_H-M   'P 1'
#
loop_
_entity.id
_entity.type
_entity.pdbx_description
1 polymer ?
#
loop_
_entity_poly.entity_id
_entity_poly.type
_entity_poly.pdbx_seq_one_letter_code
_entity_poly.pdbx_strand_id
1 'polypeptide(L)'
;MADILLIENNEELENLYNLNFKVYLGLNPFSTKKVETAIEEILKEEKKITLIVSKAEMEGSKTAEVLFEKMKSENIKIPLLVIGKSEATLENDDSTLVMDVGVDLKTLIRNCAQVANITAAEMVGLDVPNYFPIPVHYLNRIKSPVCKTFFLEPGDDNNYQPLFSPGDEITSDKVKNYMSMGVSEIYIQKNDRLKLVNQISNEMISELSFDKLNDNERVVAGDVQVATVSDKFSEMGITKETVNSAKKCLKDIAKDVKKNKSLKSMLKNLLSNKASYLYKHIQVLS
;
A
#
# COMPACT_ATOMS: atom_id res chain seq x y z
N MET A 1 7.72 -17.99 -10.23
CA MET A 1 6.83 -17.27 -9.29
C MET A 1 5.75 -16.65 -10.15
N ALA A 2 4.52 -16.58 -9.69
CA ALA A 2 3.44 -15.94 -10.46
C ALA A 2 3.60 -14.41 -10.40
N ASP A 3 3.17 -13.73 -11.45
CA ASP A 3 3.32 -12.29 -11.58
C ASP A 3 1.96 -11.59 -11.52
N ILE A 4 1.94 -10.37 -10.98
CA ILE A 4 0.79 -9.48 -10.98
C ILE A 4 1.13 -8.23 -11.81
N LEU A 5 0.25 -7.88 -12.74
CA LEU A 5 0.37 -6.67 -13.53
C LEU A 5 -0.43 -5.54 -12.88
N LEU A 6 0.23 -4.44 -12.57
CA LEU A 6 -0.40 -3.24 -11.99
C LEU A 6 -0.39 -2.09 -13.00
N ILE A 7 -1.57 -1.49 -13.22
CA ILE A 7 -1.72 -0.28 -14.03
C ILE A 7 -2.14 0.88 -13.12
N GLU A 8 -1.16 1.70 -12.75
CA GLU A 8 -1.31 2.81 -11.82
C GLU A 8 -0.35 3.95 -12.21
N ASN A 9 -0.82 5.20 -12.20
CA ASN A 9 -0.01 6.37 -12.54
C ASN A 9 0.46 7.17 -11.32
N ASN A 10 -0.06 6.88 -10.13
CA ASN A 10 0.40 7.48 -8.89
C ASN A 10 1.53 6.61 -8.29
N GLU A 11 2.75 7.11 -8.33
CA GLU A 11 3.95 6.41 -7.87
C GLU A 11 3.89 6.02 -6.38
N GLU A 12 3.22 6.82 -5.53
CA GLU A 12 3.07 6.53 -4.11
C GLU A 12 2.15 5.31 -3.90
N LEU A 13 1.03 5.23 -4.65
CA LEU A 13 0.13 4.08 -4.63
C LEU A 13 0.75 2.85 -5.30
N GLU A 14 1.46 3.03 -6.40
CA GLU A 14 2.21 1.95 -7.07
C GLU A 14 3.17 1.27 -6.09
N ASN A 15 4.01 2.04 -5.39
CA ASN A 15 4.94 1.52 -4.40
C ASN A 15 4.22 0.81 -3.24
N LEU A 16 3.12 1.38 -2.76
CA LEU A 16 2.31 0.81 -1.70
C LEU A 16 1.72 -0.56 -2.10
N TYR A 17 1.14 -0.65 -3.29
CA TYR A 17 0.54 -1.88 -3.78
C TYR A 17 1.59 -2.95 -4.07
N ASN A 18 2.69 -2.58 -4.73
CA ASN A 18 3.78 -3.51 -5.05
C ASN A 18 4.38 -4.16 -3.81
N LEU A 19 4.62 -3.38 -2.75
CA LEU A 19 5.09 -3.91 -1.47
C LEU A 19 4.10 -4.94 -0.91
N ASN A 20 2.82 -4.62 -0.90
CA ASN A 20 1.79 -5.46 -0.30
C ASN A 20 1.52 -6.72 -1.14
N PHE A 21 1.47 -6.65 -2.47
CA PHE A 21 1.31 -7.82 -3.34
C PHE A 21 2.45 -8.81 -3.16
N LYS A 22 3.69 -8.33 -3.11
CA LYS A 22 4.87 -9.18 -2.87
C LYS A 22 4.79 -9.89 -1.51
N VAL A 23 4.45 -9.16 -0.47
CA VAL A 23 4.54 -9.66 0.91
C VAL A 23 3.35 -10.52 1.30
N TYR A 24 2.14 -10.15 0.91
CA TYR A 24 0.92 -10.87 1.29
C TYR A 24 0.56 -11.98 0.34
N LEU A 25 0.75 -11.79 -0.97
CA LEU A 25 0.31 -12.74 -1.99
C LEU A 25 1.46 -13.57 -2.57
N GLY A 26 2.71 -13.20 -2.31
CA GLY A 26 3.88 -13.86 -2.89
C GLY A 26 3.96 -13.66 -4.41
N LEU A 27 3.30 -12.63 -4.96
CA LEU A 27 3.30 -12.31 -6.37
C LEU A 27 4.41 -11.30 -6.68
N ASN A 28 5.06 -11.43 -7.86
CA ASN A 28 5.98 -10.42 -8.32
C ASN A 28 5.22 -9.32 -9.05
N PRO A 29 5.21 -8.08 -8.52
CA PRO A 29 4.54 -6.98 -9.21
C PRO A 29 5.36 -6.50 -10.41
N PHE A 30 4.65 -6.27 -11.51
CA PHE A 30 5.13 -5.54 -12.67
C PHE A 30 4.18 -4.37 -12.91
N SER A 31 4.70 -3.15 -12.90
CA SER A 31 3.88 -1.95 -13.00
C SER A 31 4.07 -1.23 -14.34
N THR A 32 2.98 -0.66 -14.84
CA THR A 32 3.00 0.22 -16.01
C THR A 32 1.98 1.35 -15.86
N LYS A 33 2.21 2.44 -16.59
CA LYS A 33 1.29 3.59 -16.65
C LYS A 33 0.45 3.61 -17.93
N LYS A 34 0.65 2.63 -18.83
CA LYS A 34 0.01 2.60 -20.15
C LYS A 34 -0.63 1.25 -20.42
N VAL A 35 -1.86 1.29 -20.94
CA VAL A 35 -2.61 0.09 -21.33
C VAL A 35 -1.92 -0.66 -22.46
N GLU A 36 -1.35 0.06 -23.44
CA GLU A 36 -0.65 -0.55 -24.57
C GLU A 36 0.52 -1.41 -24.09
N THR A 37 1.36 -0.86 -23.20
CA THR A 37 2.49 -1.59 -22.61
C THR A 37 2.01 -2.79 -21.79
N ALA A 38 0.87 -2.67 -21.08
CA ALA A 38 0.29 -3.77 -20.33
C ALA A 38 -0.08 -4.94 -21.27
N ILE A 39 -0.76 -4.66 -22.36
CA ILE A 39 -1.14 -5.68 -23.34
C ILE A 39 0.09 -6.31 -24.03
N GLU A 40 1.07 -5.50 -24.41
CA GLU A 40 2.33 -6.01 -24.98
C GLU A 40 3.04 -6.99 -24.02
N GLU A 41 3.10 -6.66 -22.74
CA GLU A 41 3.74 -7.54 -21.73
C GLU A 41 2.95 -8.84 -21.52
N ILE A 42 1.61 -8.79 -21.55
CA ILE A 42 0.77 -9.98 -21.45
C ILE A 42 0.99 -10.90 -22.67
N LEU A 43 1.07 -10.34 -23.86
CA LEU A 43 1.21 -11.09 -25.11
C LEU A 43 2.62 -11.67 -25.33
N LYS A 44 3.65 -11.15 -24.66
CA LYS A 44 5.02 -11.70 -24.73
C LYS A 44 5.17 -13.10 -24.12
N GLU A 45 4.21 -13.54 -23.31
CA GLU A 45 4.20 -14.84 -22.61
C GLU A 45 5.48 -15.15 -21.77
N GLU A 46 6.42 -14.21 -21.67
CA GLU A 46 7.64 -14.37 -20.87
C GLU A 46 7.35 -14.36 -19.37
N LYS A 47 6.25 -13.71 -18.99
CA LYS A 47 5.78 -13.59 -17.61
C LYS A 47 4.50 -14.37 -17.41
N LYS A 48 4.43 -15.13 -16.33
CA LYS A 48 3.19 -15.81 -15.94
C LYS A 48 2.28 -14.85 -15.16
N ILE A 49 1.68 -13.87 -15.84
CA ILE A 49 0.73 -12.95 -15.23
C ILE A 49 -0.55 -13.72 -14.86
N THR A 50 -0.89 -13.72 -13.59
CA THR A 50 -2.05 -14.45 -13.03
C THR A 50 -3.16 -13.54 -12.55
N LEU A 51 -2.88 -12.24 -12.43
CA LEU A 51 -3.82 -11.22 -12.00
C LEU A 51 -3.42 -9.88 -12.61
N ILE A 52 -4.41 -9.11 -13.05
CA ILE A 52 -4.25 -7.72 -13.46
C ILE A 52 -5.00 -6.83 -12.47
N VAL A 53 -4.33 -5.79 -11.98
CA VAL A 53 -4.94 -4.73 -11.16
C VAL A 53 -4.83 -3.43 -11.92
N SER A 54 -5.94 -2.78 -12.19
CA SER A 54 -5.98 -1.51 -12.95
C SER A 54 -6.77 -0.45 -12.21
N LYS A 55 -6.28 0.78 -12.24
CA LYS A 55 -7.12 1.92 -11.91
C LYS A 55 -8.24 2.08 -12.94
N ALA A 56 -9.44 2.43 -12.50
CA ALA A 56 -10.60 2.63 -13.39
C ALA A 56 -10.32 3.74 -14.40
N GLU A 57 -9.79 4.87 -13.92
CA GLU A 57 -9.53 6.06 -14.72
C GLU A 57 -8.14 6.62 -14.42
N MET A 58 -7.37 6.96 -15.46
CA MET A 58 -6.11 7.67 -15.37
C MET A 58 -6.09 8.81 -16.38
N GLU A 59 -5.72 10.03 -15.93
CA GLU A 59 -5.57 11.22 -16.79
C GLU A 59 -6.81 11.52 -17.66
N GLY A 60 -8.02 11.25 -17.12
CA GLY A 60 -9.28 11.45 -17.85
C GLY A 60 -9.61 10.36 -18.88
N SER A 61 -8.81 9.30 -18.96
CA SER A 61 -9.07 8.13 -19.80
C SER A 61 -9.68 7.01 -18.97
N LYS A 62 -10.71 6.34 -19.49
CA LYS A 62 -11.34 5.14 -18.91
C LYS A 62 -10.42 3.92 -19.10
N THR A 63 -9.36 3.89 -18.31
CA THR A 63 -8.25 2.95 -18.46
C THR A 63 -8.68 1.49 -18.36
N ALA A 64 -9.53 1.17 -17.37
CA ALA A 64 -9.97 -0.21 -17.16
C ALA A 64 -10.88 -0.70 -18.28
N GLU A 65 -11.77 0.15 -18.83
CA GLU A 65 -12.63 -0.21 -19.94
C GLU A 65 -11.81 -0.46 -21.22
N VAL A 66 -10.86 0.43 -21.53
CA VAL A 66 -9.97 0.26 -22.70
C VAL A 66 -9.15 -1.02 -22.57
N LEU A 67 -8.62 -1.30 -21.38
CA LEU A 67 -7.90 -2.55 -21.12
C LEU A 67 -8.79 -3.77 -21.32
N PHE A 68 -9.98 -3.77 -20.74
CA PHE A 68 -10.94 -4.87 -20.80
C PHE A 68 -11.38 -5.20 -22.25
N GLU A 69 -11.70 -4.17 -23.05
CA GLU A 69 -12.04 -4.35 -24.47
C GLU A 69 -10.87 -4.95 -25.25
N LYS A 70 -9.64 -4.51 -24.99
CA LYS A 70 -8.45 -5.10 -25.60
C LYS A 70 -8.24 -6.54 -25.15
N MET A 71 -8.41 -6.85 -23.88
CA MET A 71 -8.32 -8.22 -23.37
C MET A 71 -9.33 -9.14 -24.05
N LYS A 72 -10.57 -8.67 -24.25
CA LYS A 72 -11.60 -9.41 -24.98
C LYS A 72 -11.21 -9.65 -26.45
N SER A 73 -10.73 -8.63 -27.15
CA SER A 73 -10.34 -8.75 -28.57
C SER A 73 -9.19 -9.73 -28.78
N GLU A 74 -8.27 -9.82 -27.84
CA GLU A 74 -7.12 -10.72 -27.86
C GLU A 74 -7.39 -12.08 -27.17
N ASN A 75 -8.65 -12.33 -26.73
CA ASN A 75 -9.06 -13.53 -26.00
C ASN A 75 -8.21 -13.82 -24.73
N ILE A 76 -7.78 -12.76 -24.05
CA ILE A 76 -7.02 -12.84 -22.80
C ILE A 76 -7.98 -13.15 -21.65
N LYS A 77 -7.73 -14.26 -20.91
CA LYS A 77 -8.57 -14.74 -19.82
C LYS A 77 -7.90 -14.59 -18.45
N ILE A 78 -7.17 -13.51 -18.24
CA ILE A 78 -6.55 -13.20 -16.96
C ILE A 78 -7.57 -12.42 -16.12
N PRO A 79 -7.77 -12.78 -14.84
CA PRO A 79 -8.66 -12.04 -13.94
C PRO A 79 -8.24 -10.57 -13.81
N LEU A 80 -9.24 -9.67 -13.75
CA LEU A 80 -9.06 -8.22 -13.64
C LEU A 80 -9.68 -7.68 -12.36
N LEU A 81 -8.89 -6.98 -11.54
CA LEU A 81 -9.39 -6.17 -10.44
C LEU A 81 -9.29 -4.69 -10.80
N VAL A 82 -10.40 -3.98 -10.71
CA VAL A 82 -10.50 -2.55 -11.03
C VAL A 82 -10.63 -1.74 -9.75
N ILE A 83 -9.79 -0.72 -9.60
CA ILE A 83 -9.81 0.22 -8.48
C ILE A 83 -10.43 1.54 -8.94
N GLY A 84 -11.58 1.89 -8.38
CA GLY A 84 -12.36 3.09 -8.70
C GLY A 84 -13.72 2.76 -9.28
N LYS A 85 -14.46 3.79 -9.65
CA LYS A 85 -15.79 3.63 -10.28
C LYS A 85 -15.63 3.22 -11.72
N SER A 86 -16.33 2.17 -12.14
CA SER A 86 -16.33 1.67 -13.51
C SER A 86 -17.74 1.59 -14.09
N GLU A 87 -17.84 1.29 -15.36
CA GLU A 87 -19.13 1.09 -16.03
C GLU A 87 -19.73 -0.29 -15.71
N ALA A 88 -21.05 -0.40 -15.79
CA ALA A 88 -21.80 -1.62 -15.50
C ALA A 88 -21.37 -2.84 -16.34
N THR A 89 -20.73 -2.62 -17.48
CA THR A 89 -20.17 -3.70 -18.32
C THR A 89 -19.04 -4.47 -17.66
N LEU A 90 -18.22 -3.79 -16.87
CA LEU A 90 -17.13 -4.42 -16.10
C LEU A 90 -17.66 -5.11 -14.83
N GLU A 91 -18.67 -4.51 -14.19
CA GLU A 91 -19.25 -5.03 -12.96
C GLU A 91 -20.03 -6.34 -13.14
N ASN A 92 -20.47 -6.63 -14.39
CA ASN A 92 -21.25 -7.81 -14.72
C ASN A 92 -20.43 -8.95 -15.37
N ASP A 93 -19.10 -8.82 -15.43
CA ASP A 93 -18.22 -9.86 -15.98
C ASP A 93 -17.63 -10.71 -14.85
N ASP A 94 -17.80 -12.03 -14.91
CA ASP A 94 -17.36 -12.98 -13.87
C ASP A 94 -15.84 -12.99 -13.66
N SER A 95 -15.06 -12.52 -14.63
CA SER A 95 -13.59 -12.43 -14.54
C SER A 95 -13.10 -11.09 -13.96
N THR A 96 -14.03 -10.18 -13.67
CA THR A 96 -13.72 -8.82 -13.22
C THR A 96 -14.30 -8.57 -11.83
N LEU A 97 -13.50 -7.95 -10.97
CA LEU A 97 -13.94 -7.45 -9.67
C LEU A 97 -13.66 -5.95 -9.57
N VAL A 98 -14.67 -5.18 -9.16
CA VAL A 98 -14.53 -3.73 -8.99
C VAL A 98 -14.52 -3.38 -7.51
N MET A 99 -13.62 -2.47 -7.11
CA MET A 99 -13.58 -1.92 -5.76
C MET A 99 -13.37 -0.40 -5.77
N ASP A 100 -14.08 0.31 -4.91
CA ASP A 100 -14.07 1.78 -4.90
C ASP A 100 -12.78 2.38 -4.30
N VAL A 101 -12.10 1.67 -3.38
CA VAL A 101 -11.05 2.25 -2.53
C VAL A 101 -9.82 1.36 -2.48
N GLY A 102 -8.78 1.76 -3.21
CA GLY A 102 -7.51 1.01 -3.27
C GLY A 102 -6.66 1.14 -2.00
N VAL A 103 -6.75 2.25 -1.27
CA VAL A 103 -5.99 2.46 -0.02
C VAL A 103 -6.50 1.62 1.16
N ASP A 104 -7.67 1.00 1.07
CA ASP A 104 -8.07 -0.08 1.97
C ASP A 104 -7.31 -1.37 1.61
N LEU A 105 -6.06 -1.45 2.05
CA LEU A 105 -5.16 -2.56 1.72
C LEU A 105 -5.70 -3.92 2.15
N LYS A 106 -6.42 -3.99 3.27
CA LYS A 106 -6.99 -5.26 3.73
C LYS A 106 -8.03 -5.78 2.74
N THR A 107 -8.90 -4.92 2.27
CA THR A 107 -9.91 -5.27 1.26
C THR A 107 -9.24 -5.51 -0.10
N LEU A 108 -8.27 -4.70 -0.50
CA LEU A 108 -7.51 -4.88 -1.74
C LEU A 108 -6.85 -6.26 -1.78
N ILE A 109 -6.07 -6.62 -0.77
CA ILE A 109 -5.37 -7.91 -0.70
C ILE A 109 -6.36 -9.08 -0.70
N ARG A 110 -7.46 -8.99 0.07
CA ARG A 110 -8.50 -10.02 0.07
C ARG A 110 -9.14 -10.21 -1.30
N ASN A 111 -9.46 -9.11 -1.98
CA ASN A 111 -10.06 -9.16 -3.32
C ASN A 111 -9.06 -9.71 -4.35
N CYS A 112 -7.80 -9.28 -4.31
CA CYS A 112 -6.75 -9.86 -5.16
C CYS A 112 -6.59 -11.36 -4.92
N ALA A 113 -6.56 -11.80 -3.67
CA ALA A 113 -6.47 -13.22 -3.32
C ALA A 113 -7.68 -14.01 -3.85
N GLN A 114 -8.90 -13.48 -3.69
CA GLN A 114 -10.13 -14.09 -4.18
C GLN A 114 -10.10 -14.27 -5.71
N VAL A 115 -9.77 -13.21 -6.45
CA VAL A 115 -9.73 -13.20 -7.92
C VAL A 115 -8.61 -14.09 -8.46
N ALA A 116 -7.46 -14.13 -7.79
CA ALA A 116 -6.35 -15.01 -8.14
C ALA A 116 -6.52 -16.46 -7.64
N ASN A 117 -7.64 -16.78 -6.98
CA ASN A 117 -7.90 -18.08 -6.33
C ASN A 117 -6.82 -18.49 -5.29
N ILE A 118 -6.25 -17.51 -4.58
CA ILE A 118 -5.30 -17.73 -3.50
C ILE A 118 -6.09 -17.86 -2.19
N THR A 119 -5.98 -19.01 -1.53
CA THR A 119 -6.67 -19.26 -0.27
C THR A 119 -5.97 -18.58 0.91
N ALA A 120 -6.71 -18.35 2.01
CA ALA A 120 -6.11 -17.82 3.24
C ALA A 120 -5.00 -18.74 3.80
N ALA A 121 -5.15 -20.06 3.63
CA ALA A 121 -4.13 -21.03 4.03
C ALA A 121 -2.85 -20.88 3.19
N GLU A 122 -2.97 -20.65 1.88
CA GLU A 122 -1.83 -20.39 1.00
C GLU A 122 -1.17 -19.06 1.34
N MET A 123 -1.93 -18.00 1.68
CA MET A 123 -1.37 -16.71 2.13
C MET A 123 -0.55 -16.84 3.43
N VAL A 124 -1.04 -17.65 4.38
CA VAL A 124 -0.31 -17.93 5.64
C VAL A 124 0.87 -18.85 5.39
N GLY A 125 0.65 -19.89 4.58
CA GLY A 125 1.62 -20.92 4.24
C GLY A 125 2.55 -20.57 3.08
N LEU A 126 2.56 -19.31 2.60
CA LEU A 126 3.44 -18.90 1.51
C LEU A 126 4.84 -19.49 1.69
N ASP A 127 5.31 -20.19 0.66
CA ASP A 127 6.68 -20.69 0.59
C ASP A 127 7.63 -19.51 0.32
N VAL A 128 7.76 -18.68 1.35
CA VAL A 128 8.71 -17.56 1.36
C VAL A 128 9.94 -17.96 2.16
N PRO A 129 11.11 -17.45 1.81
CA PRO A 129 12.33 -17.74 2.52
C PRO A 129 12.23 -17.34 4.00
N ASN A 130 13.01 -18.02 4.87
CA ASN A 130 13.06 -17.72 6.30
C ASN A 130 13.41 -16.24 6.57
N TYR A 131 14.20 -15.66 5.68
CA TYR A 131 14.55 -14.24 5.64
C TYR A 131 13.95 -13.64 4.36
N PHE A 132 12.92 -12.83 4.53
CA PHE A 132 12.17 -12.23 3.43
C PHE A 132 12.78 -10.88 3.02
N PRO A 133 13.14 -10.67 1.73
CA PRO A 133 13.76 -9.44 1.26
C PRO A 133 12.75 -8.32 1.07
N ILE A 134 13.11 -7.13 1.54
CA ILE A 134 12.39 -5.88 1.30
C ILE A 134 13.41 -4.82 0.86
N PRO A 135 13.13 -4.02 -0.19
CA PRO A 135 14.03 -2.94 -0.59
C PRO A 135 14.36 -1.98 0.56
N VAL A 136 15.64 -1.71 0.76
CA VAL A 136 16.15 -0.95 1.91
C VAL A 136 15.57 0.47 2.02
N HIS A 137 15.20 1.09 0.89
CA HIS A 137 14.65 2.44 0.86
C HIS A 137 13.32 2.59 1.62
N TYR A 138 12.56 1.49 1.81
CA TYR A 138 11.33 1.53 2.62
C TYR A 138 11.60 1.84 4.10
N LEU A 139 12.81 1.61 4.59
CA LEU A 139 13.19 2.01 5.96
C LEU A 139 13.13 3.54 6.18
N ASN A 140 13.26 4.34 5.11
CA ASN A 140 13.10 5.79 5.21
C ASN A 140 11.69 6.24 5.60
N ARG A 141 10.69 5.33 5.54
CA ARG A 141 9.30 5.61 5.90
C ARG A 141 9.01 5.46 7.39
N ILE A 142 9.88 4.75 8.12
CA ILE A 142 9.67 4.45 9.53
C ILE A 142 10.86 4.98 10.37
N LYS A 143 10.60 5.33 11.62
CA LYS A 143 11.62 5.85 12.53
C LYS A 143 12.33 4.79 13.30
N SER A 144 11.60 3.74 13.65
CA SER A 144 12.10 2.57 14.36
C SER A 144 11.34 1.35 13.88
N PRO A 145 11.98 0.21 13.64
CA PRO A 145 11.30 -0.98 13.18
C PRO A 145 10.57 -1.68 14.32
N VAL A 146 9.41 -2.28 14.05
CA VAL A 146 8.65 -3.10 15.02
C VAL A 146 9.25 -4.48 15.24
N CYS A 147 10.22 -4.89 14.44
CA CYS A 147 10.91 -6.18 14.53
C CYS A 147 12.37 -6.03 14.11
N LYS A 148 13.18 -7.08 14.35
CA LYS A 148 14.57 -7.10 13.90
C LYS A 148 14.64 -7.13 12.38
N THR A 149 15.54 -6.32 11.83
CA THR A 149 15.90 -6.33 10.41
C THR A 149 17.34 -6.79 10.25
N PHE A 150 17.64 -7.34 9.12
CA PHE A 150 18.95 -7.91 8.81
C PHE A 150 19.43 -7.43 7.44
N PHE A 151 20.71 -7.52 7.17
CA PHE A 151 21.26 -7.43 5.82
C PHE A 151 22.04 -8.71 5.51
N LEU A 152 22.15 -9.02 4.23
CA LEU A 152 22.92 -10.16 3.77
C LEU A 152 24.37 -9.69 3.56
N GLU A 153 25.32 -10.37 4.20
CA GLU A 153 26.74 -10.04 4.03
C GLU A 153 27.19 -10.34 2.60
N PRO A 154 27.85 -9.39 1.90
CA PRO A 154 28.30 -9.62 0.54
C PRO A 154 29.25 -10.83 0.44
N GLY A 155 28.91 -11.76 -0.46
CA GLY A 155 29.73 -12.96 -0.70
C GLY A 155 29.37 -14.19 0.14
N ASP A 156 28.38 -14.09 1.02
CA ASP A 156 27.87 -15.23 1.79
C ASP A 156 26.34 -15.25 1.79
N ASP A 157 25.75 -16.13 0.97
CA ASP A 157 24.30 -16.19 0.73
C ASP A 157 23.45 -16.59 1.95
N ASN A 158 24.07 -16.94 3.08
CA ASN A 158 23.39 -17.38 4.29
C ASN A 158 23.76 -16.58 5.55
N ASN A 159 24.63 -15.58 5.44
CA ASN A 159 25.09 -14.81 6.58
C ASN A 159 24.26 -13.52 6.78
N TYR A 160 23.14 -13.65 7.48
CA TYR A 160 22.25 -12.54 7.81
C TYR A 160 22.70 -11.82 9.08
N GLN A 161 23.29 -10.64 8.93
CA GLN A 161 23.75 -9.81 10.02
C GLN A 161 22.64 -8.88 10.51
N PRO A 162 22.47 -8.68 11.85
CA PRO A 162 21.52 -7.72 12.38
C PRO A 162 21.79 -6.30 11.88
N LEU A 163 20.74 -5.59 11.45
CA LEU A 163 20.83 -4.22 10.96
C LEU A 163 20.21 -3.23 11.95
N PHE A 164 18.93 -3.42 12.27
CA PHE A 164 18.19 -2.64 13.26
C PHE A 164 17.35 -3.57 14.14
N SER A 165 17.22 -3.19 15.41
CA SER A 165 16.35 -3.83 16.40
C SER A 165 15.16 -2.92 16.74
N PRO A 166 14.05 -3.44 17.29
CA PRO A 166 12.98 -2.61 17.85
C PRO A 166 13.53 -1.58 18.82
N GLY A 167 13.14 -0.30 18.63
CA GLY A 167 13.64 0.83 19.41
C GLY A 167 14.86 1.54 18.81
N ASP A 168 15.57 0.94 17.86
CA ASP A 168 16.66 1.62 17.17
C ASP A 168 16.11 2.76 16.28
N GLU A 169 16.74 3.92 16.35
CA GLU A 169 16.38 5.04 15.50
C GLU A 169 16.92 4.83 14.07
N ILE A 170 16.00 4.87 13.10
CA ILE A 170 16.30 4.86 11.67
C ILE A 170 16.33 6.30 11.18
N THR A 171 17.51 6.76 10.73
CA THR A 171 17.67 8.05 10.08
C THR A 171 17.96 7.87 8.59
N SER A 172 17.56 8.84 7.77
CA SER A 172 17.84 8.80 6.33
C SER A 172 19.34 8.70 6.02
N ASP A 173 20.20 9.24 6.89
CA ASP A 173 21.65 9.16 6.70
C ASP A 173 22.17 7.75 6.96
N LYS A 174 21.62 7.03 7.98
CA LYS A 174 21.95 5.62 8.20
C LYS A 174 21.53 4.77 7.00
N VAL A 175 20.32 4.97 6.49
CA VAL A 175 19.82 4.22 5.32
C VAL A 175 20.69 4.50 4.09
N LYS A 176 21.01 5.76 3.81
CA LYS A 176 21.90 6.15 2.69
C LYS A 176 23.29 5.53 2.84
N ASN A 177 23.84 5.47 4.06
CA ASN A 177 25.13 4.84 4.30
C ASN A 177 25.10 3.37 3.93
N TYR A 178 24.08 2.61 4.36
CA TYR A 178 23.94 1.21 3.96
C TYR A 178 23.78 1.05 2.44
N MET A 179 22.97 1.90 1.80
CA MET A 179 22.83 1.90 0.34
C MET A 179 24.17 2.16 -0.36
N SER A 180 24.99 3.07 0.15
CA SER A 180 26.33 3.35 -0.39
C SER A 180 27.32 2.19 -0.21
N MET A 181 27.07 1.33 0.77
CA MET A 181 27.81 0.07 1.00
C MET A 181 27.30 -1.10 0.12
N GLY A 182 26.34 -0.84 -0.79
CA GLY A 182 25.79 -1.83 -1.69
C GLY A 182 24.59 -2.61 -1.13
N VAL A 183 24.07 -2.26 0.04
CA VAL A 183 22.87 -2.89 0.59
C VAL A 183 21.64 -2.36 -0.17
N SER A 184 21.09 -3.17 -1.05
CA SER A 184 19.85 -2.86 -1.81
C SER A 184 18.59 -3.37 -1.12
N GLU A 185 18.71 -4.44 -0.32
CA GLU A 185 17.62 -5.10 0.38
C GLU A 185 17.94 -5.28 1.85
N ILE A 186 16.91 -5.17 2.67
CA ILE A 186 16.91 -5.65 4.05
C ILE A 186 16.13 -6.96 4.12
N TYR A 187 16.42 -7.74 5.13
CA TYR A 187 15.78 -9.02 5.36
C TYR A 187 15.07 -9.02 6.70
N ILE A 188 13.90 -9.65 6.74
CA ILE A 188 13.09 -9.83 7.94
C ILE A 188 12.72 -11.30 8.09
N GLN A 189 12.62 -11.78 9.32
CA GLN A 189 12.18 -13.15 9.55
C GLN A 189 10.76 -13.35 9.02
N LYS A 190 10.50 -14.50 8.42
CA LYS A 190 9.21 -14.89 7.82
C LYS A 190 8.01 -14.51 8.68
N ASN A 191 8.09 -14.78 10.00
CA ASN A 191 6.98 -14.54 10.93
C ASN A 191 6.72 -13.06 11.25
N ASP A 192 7.71 -12.20 11.03
CA ASP A 192 7.62 -10.77 11.30
C ASP A 192 7.33 -9.93 10.04
N ARG A 193 7.32 -10.56 8.84
CA ARG A 193 7.17 -9.84 7.57
C ARG A 193 5.91 -8.97 7.52
N LEU A 194 4.78 -9.51 7.97
CA LEU A 194 3.51 -8.77 7.95
C LEU A 194 3.50 -7.59 8.93
N LYS A 195 4.16 -7.73 10.08
CA LYS A 195 4.23 -6.63 11.09
C LYS A 195 4.97 -5.43 10.51
N LEU A 196 6.16 -5.64 9.94
CA LEU A 196 6.97 -4.56 9.39
C LEU A 196 6.29 -3.93 8.16
N VAL A 197 5.73 -4.74 7.27
CA VAL A 197 5.05 -4.22 6.08
C VAL A 197 3.81 -3.43 6.43
N ASN A 198 3.02 -3.86 7.42
CA ASN A 198 1.90 -3.07 7.92
C ASN A 198 2.35 -1.71 8.48
N GLN A 199 3.45 -1.69 9.25
CA GLN A 199 4.00 -0.44 9.76
C GLN A 199 4.41 0.49 8.61
N ILE A 200 5.17 -0.01 7.65
CA ILE A 200 5.60 0.77 6.47
C ILE A 200 4.38 1.27 5.67
N SER A 201 3.41 0.40 5.41
CA SER A 201 2.21 0.74 4.64
C SER A 201 1.37 1.83 5.32
N ASN A 202 1.19 1.76 6.64
CA ASN A 202 0.47 2.78 7.40
C ASN A 202 1.18 4.14 7.31
N GLU A 203 2.51 4.17 7.41
CA GLU A 203 3.28 5.42 7.22
C GLU A 203 3.14 5.94 5.78
N MET A 204 3.24 5.06 4.77
CA MET A 204 3.04 5.44 3.37
C MET A 204 1.66 6.05 3.14
N ILE A 205 0.58 5.41 3.66
CA ILE A 205 -0.79 5.96 3.55
C ILE A 205 -0.89 7.31 4.27
N SER A 206 -0.26 7.45 5.44
CA SER A 206 -0.28 8.71 6.20
C SER A 206 0.44 9.87 5.50
N GLU A 207 1.35 9.55 4.59
CA GLU A 207 2.11 10.52 3.80
C GLU A 207 1.47 10.85 2.44
N LEU A 208 0.48 10.05 1.98
CA LEU A 208 -0.18 10.26 0.70
C LEU A 208 -0.72 11.69 0.54
N SER A 209 -0.58 12.23 -0.66
CA SER A 209 -1.18 13.50 -1.01
C SER A 209 -2.68 13.30 -1.30
N PHE A 210 -3.54 13.89 -0.46
CA PHE A 210 -4.99 13.82 -0.62
C PHE A 210 -5.49 14.40 -1.95
N ASP A 211 -4.75 15.32 -2.54
CA ASP A 211 -5.13 15.92 -3.83
C ASP A 211 -5.12 14.90 -4.99
N LYS A 212 -4.43 13.77 -4.83
CA LYS A 212 -4.34 12.68 -5.81
C LYS A 212 -5.30 11.51 -5.55
N LEU A 213 -6.07 11.58 -4.47
CA LEU A 213 -7.00 10.53 -4.04
C LEU A 213 -8.44 10.92 -4.39
N ASN A 214 -9.30 9.93 -4.67
CA ASN A 214 -10.74 10.14 -4.77
C ASN A 214 -11.36 10.35 -3.36
N ASP A 215 -12.63 10.75 -3.30
CA ASP A 215 -13.27 11.12 -2.03
C ASP A 215 -13.34 9.95 -1.03
N ASN A 216 -13.59 8.72 -1.49
CA ASN A 216 -13.64 7.54 -0.63
C ASN A 216 -12.23 7.16 -0.13
N GLU A 217 -11.23 7.24 -1.00
CA GLU A 217 -9.83 7.01 -0.64
C GLU A 217 -9.33 8.02 0.39
N ARG A 218 -9.74 9.29 0.30
CA ARG A 218 -9.39 10.32 1.28
C ARG A 218 -9.93 10.02 2.67
N VAL A 219 -11.15 9.49 2.76
CA VAL A 219 -11.76 9.10 4.03
C VAL A 219 -10.93 7.99 4.69
N VAL A 220 -10.66 6.92 3.95
CA VAL A 220 -9.88 5.78 4.47
C VAL A 220 -8.44 6.19 4.82
N ALA A 221 -7.78 6.98 3.96
CA ALA A 221 -6.46 7.52 4.25
C ALA A 221 -6.46 8.43 5.48
N GLY A 222 -7.52 9.24 5.67
CA GLY A 222 -7.72 10.07 6.85
C GLY A 222 -7.84 9.25 8.13
N ASP A 223 -8.60 8.15 8.11
CA ASP A 223 -8.73 7.24 9.25
C ASP A 223 -7.38 6.60 9.61
N VAL A 224 -6.61 6.15 8.61
CA VAL A 224 -5.26 5.61 8.83
C VAL A 224 -4.32 6.67 9.39
N GLN A 225 -4.38 7.92 8.89
CA GLN A 225 -3.58 9.02 9.43
C GLN A 225 -3.91 9.30 10.90
N VAL A 226 -5.20 9.35 11.26
CA VAL A 226 -5.64 9.55 12.65
C VAL A 226 -5.13 8.43 13.55
N ALA A 227 -5.28 7.17 13.12
CA ALA A 227 -4.78 6.02 13.88
C ALA A 227 -3.26 6.08 14.07
N THR A 228 -2.50 6.33 12.99
CA THR A 228 -1.03 6.44 13.03
C THR A 228 -0.57 7.57 13.95
N VAL A 229 -1.25 8.72 13.93
CA VAL A 229 -0.95 9.83 14.85
C VAL A 229 -1.27 9.45 16.30
N SER A 230 -2.38 8.73 16.54
CA SER A 230 -2.76 8.24 17.87
C SER A 230 -1.71 7.29 18.45
N ASP A 231 -1.24 6.36 17.64
CA ASP A 231 -0.21 5.39 18.03
C ASP A 231 1.10 6.12 18.37
N LYS A 232 1.53 7.09 17.56
CA LYS A 232 2.70 7.94 17.84
C LYS A 232 2.56 8.71 19.15
N PHE A 233 1.38 9.24 19.47
CA PHE A 233 1.15 9.89 20.78
C PHE A 233 1.24 8.90 21.94
N SER A 234 0.75 7.69 21.75
CA SER A 234 0.78 6.64 22.78
C SER A 234 2.22 6.16 23.06
N GLU A 235 3.04 6.05 22.02
CA GLU A 235 4.42 5.56 22.12
C GLU A 235 5.42 6.65 22.55
N MET A 236 5.32 7.84 21.97
CA MET A 236 6.32 8.91 22.12
C MET A 236 5.86 10.05 23.04
N GLY A 237 4.59 10.04 23.45
CA GLY A 237 4.00 11.14 24.21
C GLY A 237 3.82 12.42 23.39
N ILE A 238 3.64 13.55 24.09
CA ILE A 238 3.48 14.87 23.47
C ILE A 238 4.86 15.44 23.14
N THR A 239 5.31 15.25 21.92
CA THR A 239 6.56 15.84 21.40
C THR A 239 6.24 16.87 20.32
N LYS A 240 7.21 17.74 20.00
CA LYS A 240 7.07 18.69 18.89
C LYS A 240 6.69 18.00 17.58
N GLU A 241 7.14 16.80 17.42
CA GLU A 241 6.95 15.97 16.24
C GLU A 241 5.55 15.36 16.18
N THR A 242 5.08 14.72 17.26
CA THR A 242 3.71 14.19 17.34
C THR A 242 2.68 15.30 17.16
N VAL A 243 2.94 16.48 17.72
CA VAL A 243 2.12 17.69 17.51
C VAL A 243 2.14 18.14 16.04
N ASN A 244 3.28 18.12 15.35
CA ASN A 244 3.36 18.48 13.93
C ASN A 244 2.61 17.46 13.05
N SER A 245 2.73 16.17 13.33
CA SER A 245 1.99 15.11 12.64
C SER A 245 0.47 15.29 12.81
N ALA A 246 0.01 15.58 14.03
CA ALA A 246 -1.39 15.89 14.30
C ALA A 246 -1.89 17.13 13.56
N LYS A 247 -1.10 18.22 13.55
CA LYS A 247 -1.43 19.44 12.79
C LYS A 247 -1.55 19.18 11.30
N LYS A 248 -0.65 18.38 10.71
CA LYS A 248 -0.73 17.99 9.29
C LYS A 248 -2.02 17.23 9.03
N CYS A 249 -2.29 16.16 9.80
CA CYS A 249 -3.49 15.35 9.68
C CYS A 249 -4.78 16.21 9.76
N LEU A 250 -4.90 17.08 10.76
CA LEU A 250 -6.04 17.99 10.89
C LEU A 250 -6.18 18.97 9.73
N LYS A 251 -5.05 19.49 9.21
CA LYS A 251 -5.05 20.41 8.07
C LYS A 251 -5.53 19.71 6.80
N ASP A 252 -5.11 18.48 6.57
CA ASP A 252 -5.49 17.69 5.41
C ASP A 252 -6.99 17.36 5.47
N ILE A 253 -7.47 16.86 6.61
CA ILE A 253 -8.91 16.61 6.85
C ILE A 253 -9.75 17.90 6.72
N ALA A 254 -9.30 19.00 7.31
CA ALA A 254 -10.02 20.29 7.24
C ALA A 254 -10.09 20.86 5.82
N LYS A 255 -9.03 20.65 5.00
CA LYS A 255 -9.00 21.06 3.59
C LYS A 255 -10.04 20.32 2.77
N ASP A 256 -10.16 19.01 3.01
CA ASP A 256 -11.13 18.16 2.32
C ASP A 256 -12.58 18.44 2.73
N VAL A 257 -12.84 18.66 4.01
CA VAL A 257 -14.18 19.03 4.50
C VAL A 257 -14.66 20.34 3.89
N LYS A 258 -13.75 21.31 3.67
CA LYS A 258 -14.10 22.58 3.02
C LYS A 258 -14.43 22.38 1.54
N LYS A 259 -13.81 21.43 0.86
CA LYS A 259 -14.03 21.16 -0.56
C LYS A 259 -15.27 20.29 -0.81
N ASN A 260 -15.64 19.42 0.13
CA ASN A 260 -16.66 18.39 -0.10
C ASN A 260 -17.74 18.36 1.00
N LYS A 261 -18.98 18.78 0.64
CA LYS A 261 -20.11 18.82 1.59
C LYS A 261 -20.51 17.43 2.13
N SER A 262 -20.26 16.36 1.39
CA SER A 262 -20.55 14.98 1.84
C SER A 262 -19.61 14.51 2.95
N LEU A 263 -18.34 14.94 2.93
CA LEU A 263 -17.36 14.68 3.99
C LEU A 263 -17.74 15.34 5.33
N LYS A 264 -18.54 16.41 5.31
CA LYS A 264 -19.06 17.03 6.55
C LYS A 264 -19.94 16.07 7.34
N SER A 265 -20.68 15.20 6.68
CA SER A 265 -21.51 14.16 7.30
C SER A 265 -20.63 13.00 7.82
N MET A 266 -19.59 12.61 7.09
CA MET A 266 -18.65 11.56 7.49
C MET A 266 -17.78 11.99 8.68
N LEU A 267 -17.32 13.24 8.69
CA LEU A 267 -16.64 13.82 9.86
C LEU A 267 -17.56 13.81 11.09
N LYS A 268 -18.84 14.10 10.91
CA LYS A 268 -19.81 14.02 12.01
C LYS A 268 -19.93 12.60 12.57
N ASN A 269 -19.78 11.59 11.71
CA ASN A 269 -19.77 10.18 12.12
C ASN A 269 -18.43 9.79 12.81
N LEU A 270 -17.29 10.24 12.30
CA LEU A 270 -15.98 10.11 12.94
C LEU A 270 -15.97 10.79 14.33
N LEU A 271 -16.58 12.00 14.41
CA LEU A 271 -16.71 12.76 15.64
C LEU A 271 -17.66 12.11 16.66
N SER A 272 -18.66 11.38 16.18
CA SER A 272 -19.62 10.69 17.05
C SER A 272 -19.10 9.35 17.57
N ASN A 273 -18.05 8.80 16.95
CA ASN A 273 -17.43 7.55 17.38
C ASN A 273 -16.57 7.82 18.63
N LYS A 274 -17.18 7.63 19.81
CA LYS A 274 -16.64 7.93 21.15
C LYS A 274 -15.34 7.19 21.52
N ALA A 275 -14.76 6.38 20.62
CA ALA A 275 -13.61 5.56 20.86
C ALA A 275 -12.25 6.28 20.62
N SER A 276 -12.22 7.46 20.00
CA SER A 276 -10.98 8.16 19.71
C SER A 276 -10.53 9.05 20.89
N TYR A 277 -9.60 8.54 21.69
CA TYR A 277 -8.90 9.28 22.74
C TYR A 277 -8.23 10.57 22.21
N LEU A 278 -7.77 10.53 20.97
CA LEU A 278 -7.16 11.66 20.26
C LEU A 278 -8.11 12.86 20.15
N TYR A 279 -9.39 12.60 19.93
CA TYR A 279 -10.40 13.63 19.74
C TYR A 279 -10.64 14.46 21.00
N LYS A 280 -10.62 13.80 22.18
CA LYS A 280 -10.77 14.49 23.46
C LYS A 280 -9.60 15.42 23.77
N HIS A 281 -8.39 15.07 23.34
CA HIS A 281 -7.20 15.89 23.57
C HIS A 281 -7.02 17.03 22.55
N ILE A 282 -7.47 16.85 21.30
CA ILE A 282 -7.38 17.89 20.27
C ILE A 282 -8.38 19.04 20.56
N GLN A 283 -9.56 18.76 21.12
CA GLN A 283 -10.50 19.80 21.55
C GLN A 283 -9.97 20.67 22.69
N VAL A 284 -9.01 20.19 23.46
CA VAL A 284 -8.40 20.96 24.58
C VAL A 284 -7.26 21.87 24.09
N LEU A 285 -6.75 21.65 22.86
CA LEU A 285 -5.61 22.38 22.29
C LEU A 285 -6.01 23.37 21.18
N SER A 286 -7.29 23.44 20.82
CA SER A 286 -7.88 24.40 19.88
C SER A 286 -8.60 25.53 20.61
#